data_e7bb07e466dc834d1d391c0eb0cc4c38
#
_entry.id   e7bb07e466dc834d1d391c0eb0cc4c38
#
_cell.length_a   1.000
_cell.length_b   1.000
_cell.length_c   1.000
_cell.angle_alpha   90.00
_cell.angle_beta   90.00
_cell.angle_gamma   90.00
#
_symmetry.space_group_name_H-M   'P 1'
#
loop_
_entity.id
_entity.type
_entity.pdbx_description
1 polymer ?
#
loop_
_entity_poly.entity_id
_entity_poly.type
_entity_poly.pdbx_seq_one_letter_code
_entity_poly.pdbx_strand_id
1 'polypeptide(L)'
;MRRDIYTYVNPEAEILLLQMVDDHDMEVIEKEVSYIRELAGGTDFCLKAVKVNSWNRDLSPWPAPAVFGNEDFGDGAAETLQYLMEEVLAEDSVGSPGIQGDTRSQKIYLGGYSLAGLFALWAGYQTERFDGIAAASPSIWFPGFTDYMKEHSVRTPAVYLSLGDREEKTRNPLMSQVGNAIREGYAILQADGKDCVLEWNKGNHFKEPDLRTAKAFAWLINRDTEKI
;
A
#
# COMPACT_ATOMS: atom_id res chain seq x y z
N MET A 1 0.31 14.65 -14.78
CA MET A 1 1.79 14.79 -14.89
C MET A 1 2.40 13.40 -14.99
N ARG A 2 3.26 13.11 -15.98
CA ARG A 2 3.83 11.78 -16.18
C ARG A 2 4.74 11.43 -15.00
N ARG A 3 4.66 10.20 -14.50
CA ARG A 3 5.50 9.66 -13.42
C ARG A 3 6.43 8.59 -13.99
N ASP A 4 7.60 8.42 -13.40
CA ASP A 4 8.49 7.34 -13.76
C ASP A 4 7.95 6.03 -13.16
N ILE A 5 7.90 4.98 -14.00
CA ILE A 5 7.44 3.65 -13.61
C ILE A 5 8.57 2.66 -13.88
N TYR A 6 8.93 1.90 -12.87
CA TYR A 6 9.96 0.86 -12.94
C TYR A 6 9.29 -0.51 -12.77
N THR A 7 9.55 -1.40 -13.71
CA THR A 7 8.95 -2.74 -13.73
C THR A 7 9.99 -3.79 -13.37
N TYR A 8 9.65 -4.65 -12.43
CA TYR A 8 10.51 -5.73 -11.93
C TYR A 8 9.82 -7.08 -12.11
N VAL A 9 10.63 -8.12 -12.28
CA VAL A 9 10.28 -9.53 -12.39
C VAL A 9 9.62 -9.83 -13.75
N ASN A 10 8.37 -10.30 -13.78
CA ASN A 10 7.71 -10.73 -15.00
C ASN A 10 6.55 -9.80 -15.36
N PRO A 11 6.66 -8.97 -16.41
CA PRO A 11 5.57 -8.07 -16.84
C PRO A 11 4.25 -8.79 -17.18
N GLU A 12 4.33 -10.07 -17.58
CA GLU A 12 3.18 -10.88 -18.00
C GLU A 12 2.57 -11.72 -16.86
N ALA A 13 3.01 -11.51 -15.61
CA ALA A 13 2.51 -12.28 -14.48
C ALA A 13 1.02 -11.99 -14.21
N GLU A 14 0.31 -13.01 -13.71
CA GLU A 14 -1.10 -12.88 -13.29
C GLU A 14 -1.29 -12.06 -12.00
N ILE A 15 -0.20 -11.74 -11.30
CA ILE A 15 -0.20 -10.92 -10.07
C ILE A 15 0.59 -9.65 -10.34
N LEU A 16 -0.08 -8.51 -10.18
CA LEU A 16 0.52 -7.18 -10.25
C LEU A 16 0.59 -6.55 -8.87
N LEU A 17 1.80 -6.21 -8.46
CA LEU A 17 2.08 -5.41 -7.27
C LEU A 17 2.33 -3.96 -7.70
N LEU A 18 1.58 -3.03 -7.15
CA LEU A 18 1.76 -1.60 -7.35
C LEU A 18 2.30 -0.98 -6.07
N GLN A 19 3.38 -0.23 -6.18
CA GLN A 19 4.00 0.44 -5.03
C GLN A 19 4.34 1.88 -5.37
N MET A 20 3.88 2.80 -4.51
CA MET A 20 4.31 4.19 -4.59
C MET A 20 5.67 4.31 -3.90
N VAL A 21 6.63 4.95 -4.59
CA VAL A 21 8.04 5.04 -4.14
C VAL A 21 8.61 6.44 -4.28
N ASP A 22 9.62 6.74 -3.47
CA ASP A 22 10.53 7.88 -3.63
C ASP A 22 11.95 7.42 -4.03
N ASP A 23 12.91 8.34 -4.01
CA ASP A 23 14.31 8.01 -4.33
C ASP A 23 14.94 7.08 -3.29
N HIS A 24 14.55 7.19 -2.03
CA HIS A 24 15.09 6.36 -0.96
C HIS A 24 14.57 4.91 -1.05
N ASP A 25 13.30 4.73 -1.37
CA ASP A 25 12.73 3.40 -1.60
C ASP A 25 13.43 2.72 -2.79
N MET A 26 13.73 3.48 -3.83
CA MET A 26 14.42 2.97 -5.02
C MET A 26 15.85 2.46 -4.74
N GLU A 27 16.53 2.96 -3.71
CA GLU A 27 17.85 2.45 -3.30
C GLU A 27 17.81 0.99 -2.83
N VAL A 28 16.67 0.52 -2.34
CA VAL A 28 16.50 -0.82 -1.75
C VAL A 28 15.49 -1.71 -2.47
N ILE A 29 14.88 -1.23 -3.56
CA ILE A 29 13.79 -1.92 -4.25
C ILE A 29 14.17 -3.32 -4.77
N GLU A 30 15.39 -3.51 -5.28
CA GLU A 30 15.85 -4.82 -5.76
C GLU A 30 15.96 -5.85 -4.62
N LYS A 31 16.33 -5.38 -3.44
CA LYS A 31 16.38 -6.20 -2.23
C LYS A 31 14.97 -6.56 -1.75
N GLU A 32 14.05 -5.60 -1.80
CA GLU A 32 12.64 -5.83 -1.51
C GLU A 32 12.03 -6.87 -2.46
N VAL A 33 12.27 -6.75 -3.76
CA VAL A 33 11.85 -7.74 -4.76
C VAL A 33 12.40 -9.13 -4.45
N SER A 34 13.65 -9.22 -4.00
CA SER A 34 14.26 -10.51 -3.62
C SER A 34 13.56 -11.12 -2.41
N TYR A 35 13.20 -10.30 -1.42
CA TYR A 35 12.42 -10.74 -0.26
C TYR A 35 11.01 -11.18 -0.63
N ILE A 36 10.32 -10.46 -1.53
CA ILE A 36 9.00 -10.86 -2.00
C ILE A 36 9.08 -12.25 -2.64
N ARG A 37 10.05 -12.48 -3.54
CA ARG A 37 10.25 -13.79 -4.19
C ARG A 37 10.46 -14.92 -3.20
N GLU A 38 11.29 -14.70 -2.20
CA GLU A 38 11.57 -15.70 -1.16
C GLU A 38 10.32 -16.00 -0.33
N LEU A 39 9.67 -14.94 0.18
CA LEU A 39 8.52 -15.05 1.08
C LEU A 39 7.25 -15.55 0.37
N ALA A 40 7.10 -15.28 -0.92
CA ALA A 40 5.99 -15.77 -1.75
C ALA A 40 6.21 -17.17 -2.31
N GLY A 41 7.24 -17.90 -1.84
CA GLY A 41 7.47 -19.28 -2.23
C GLY A 41 7.77 -19.50 -3.72
N GLY A 42 8.27 -18.45 -4.41
CA GLY A 42 8.57 -18.51 -5.84
C GLY A 42 7.37 -18.25 -6.75
N THR A 43 6.22 -17.86 -6.21
CA THR A 43 5.07 -17.42 -7.02
C THR A 43 5.48 -16.26 -7.92
N ASP A 44 5.07 -16.33 -9.19
CA ASP A 44 5.41 -15.31 -10.18
C ASP A 44 4.56 -14.04 -9.99
N PHE A 45 5.19 -12.88 -10.16
CA PHE A 45 4.54 -11.57 -10.04
C PHE A 45 5.23 -10.51 -10.90
N CYS A 46 4.52 -9.44 -11.18
CA CYS A 46 5.06 -8.18 -11.67
C CYS A 46 5.03 -7.15 -10.55
N LEU A 47 6.13 -6.45 -10.29
CA LEU A 47 6.11 -5.25 -9.44
C LEU A 47 6.29 -4.02 -10.33
N LYS A 48 5.33 -3.08 -10.26
CA LYS A 48 5.46 -1.72 -10.83
C LYS A 48 5.67 -0.72 -9.69
N ALA A 49 6.88 -0.21 -9.56
CA ALA A 49 7.22 0.88 -8.65
C ALA A 49 6.95 2.21 -9.35
N VAL A 50 6.02 3.00 -8.82
CA VAL A 50 5.57 4.28 -9.37
C VAL A 50 6.13 5.41 -8.54
N LYS A 51 7.07 6.17 -9.13
CA LYS A 51 7.74 7.25 -8.43
C LYS A 51 6.83 8.47 -8.30
N VAL A 52 6.63 8.94 -7.07
CA VAL A 52 5.87 10.17 -6.81
C VAL A 52 6.74 11.41 -6.97
N ASN A 53 6.14 12.53 -7.34
CA ASN A 53 6.85 13.79 -7.53
C ASN A 53 7.02 14.57 -6.22
N SER A 54 6.05 14.46 -5.31
CA SER A 54 6.06 15.08 -3.99
C SER A 54 5.43 14.12 -2.99
N TRP A 55 6.24 13.61 -2.06
CA TRP A 55 5.81 12.59 -1.09
C TRP A 55 4.60 13.03 -0.28
N ASN A 56 4.71 14.20 0.38
CA ASN A 56 3.65 14.69 1.26
C ASN A 56 2.39 15.13 0.49
N ARG A 57 2.55 15.72 -0.71
CA ARG A 57 1.41 16.15 -1.50
C ARG A 57 0.69 14.97 -2.16
N ASP A 58 1.43 14.13 -2.89
CA ASP A 58 0.87 13.15 -3.82
C ASP A 58 0.22 11.96 -3.12
N LEU A 59 0.61 11.69 -1.86
CA LEU A 59 0.16 10.53 -1.11
C LEU A 59 -0.85 10.87 0.01
N SER A 60 -1.11 12.15 0.26
CA SER A 60 -2.02 12.58 1.32
C SER A 60 -3.45 12.74 0.80
N PRO A 61 -4.44 12.17 1.50
CA PRO A 61 -5.85 12.22 1.09
C PRO A 61 -6.50 13.61 1.24
N TRP A 62 -5.99 14.44 2.15
CA TRP A 62 -6.41 15.83 2.41
C TRP A 62 -5.29 16.63 3.04
N PRO A 63 -5.39 17.98 3.04
CA PRO A 63 -4.34 18.82 3.63
C PRO A 63 -4.25 18.61 5.14
N ALA A 64 -3.02 18.60 5.65
CA ALA A 64 -2.74 18.58 7.08
C ALA A 64 -1.42 19.31 7.38
N PRO A 65 -1.26 19.90 8.58
CA PRO A 65 -0.01 20.54 8.98
C PRO A 65 1.16 19.54 9.03
N ALA A 66 2.37 20.06 8.80
CA ALA A 66 3.60 19.30 8.96
C ALA A 66 3.71 18.67 10.36
N VAL A 67 4.08 17.41 10.43
CA VAL A 67 4.31 16.67 11.68
C VAL A 67 5.80 16.55 11.99
N PHE A 68 6.61 16.56 10.96
CA PHE A 68 8.08 16.63 11.00
C PHE A 68 8.57 17.47 9.81
N GLY A 69 9.66 18.18 10.00
CA GLY A 69 10.12 19.14 9.00
C GLY A 69 9.22 20.39 8.91
N ASN A 70 9.20 21.02 7.73
CA ASN A 70 8.47 22.27 7.47
C ASN A 70 7.52 22.14 6.26
N GLU A 71 7.35 20.94 5.72
CA GLU A 71 6.49 20.69 4.55
C GLU A 71 5.14 20.15 5.01
N ASP A 72 4.09 20.89 4.77
CA ASP A 72 2.72 20.46 5.03
C ASP A 72 2.32 19.31 4.10
N PHE A 73 1.33 18.54 4.53
CA PHE A 73 0.70 17.53 3.70
C PHE A 73 -0.28 18.17 2.73
N GLY A 74 -0.37 17.63 1.52
CA GLY A 74 -1.28 18.10 0.49
C GLY A 74 -2.57 17.28 0.40
N ASP A 75 -3.16 17.27 -0.80
CA ASP A 75 -4.43 16.59 -1.14
C ASP A 75 -4.37 15.83 -2.47
N GLY A 76 -3.16 15.47 -2.90
CA GLY A 76 -2.89 14.89 -4.22
C GLY A 76 -3.18 13.40 -4.34
N ALA A 77 -3.63 12.72 -3.28
CA ALA A 77 -3.91 11.27 -3.34
C ALA A 77 -4.96 10.91 -4.39
N ALA A 78 -6.01 11.75 -4.57
CA ALA A 78 -7.03 11.52 -5.59
C ALA A 78 -6.45 11.59 -7.02
N GLU A 79 -5.60 12.59 -7.31
CA GLU A 79 -4.89 12.70 -8.59
C GLU A 79 -3.94 11.52 -8.82
N THR A 80 -3.28 11.05 -7.74
CA THR A 80 -2.39 9.90 -7.81
C THR A 80 -3.15 8.61 -8.09
N LEU A 81 -4.28 8.39 -7.43
CA LEU A 81 -5.14 7.24 -7.70
C LEU A 81 -5.69 7.27 -9.12
N GLN A 82 -6.16 8.43 -9.58
CA GLN A 82 -6.62 8.60 -10.97
C GLN A 82 -5.53 8.24 -11.97
N TYR A 83 -4.29 8.71 -11.76
CA TYR A 83 -3.15 8.35 -12.59
C TYR A 83 -2.89 6.83 -12.61
N LEU A 84 -2.95 6.16 -11.46
CA LEU A 84 -2.83 4.70 -11.42
C LEU A 84 -3.91 4.01 -12.25
N MET A 85 -5.16 4.47 -12.15
CA MET A 85 -6.30 3.87 -12.85
C MET A 85 -6.24 4.09 -14.37
N GLU A 86 -5.88 5.29 -14.81
CA GLU A 86 -5.99 5.72 -16.21
C GLU A 86 -4.70 5.46 -17.02
N GLU A 87 -3.53 5.52 -16.39
CA GLU A 87 -2.25 5.40 -17.10
C GLU A 87 -1.54 4.08 -16.80
N VAL A 88 -1.51 3.64 -15.52
CA VAL A 88 -0.74 2.45 -15.14
C VAL A 88 -1.51 1.16 -15.39
N LEU A 89 -2.83 1.16 -15.09
CA LEU A 89 -3.69 -0.02 -15.20
C LEU A 89 -4.45 -0.09 -16.52
N ALA A 90 -4.53 1.01 -17.31
CA ALA A 90 -5.17 1.00 -18.60
C ALA A 90 -4.36 0.20 -19.64
N GLU A 91 -3.04 0.23 -19.55
CA GLU A 91 -2.15 -0.54 -20.45
C GLU A 91 -2.35 -2.05 -20.28
N ASP A 92 -2.64 -2.51 -19.06
CA ASP A 92 -2.88 -3.94 -18.78
C ASP A 92 -4.29 -4.41 -19.23
N SER A 93 -5.16 -3.47 -19.62
CA SER A 93 -6.54 -3.76 -20.11
C SER A 93 -6.62 -4.02 -21.61
N VAL A 94 -5.55 -3.85 -22.38
CA VAL A 94 -5.49 -3.98 -23.85
C VAL A 94 -5.10 -5.40 -24.29
N GLY A 95 -5.56 -6.42 -23.58
CA GLY A 95 -5.39 -7.84 -23.94
C GLY A 95 -6.64 -8.42 -24.59
N SER A 96 -6.67 -8.44 -25.95
CA SER A 96 -7.58 -9.14 -26.88
C SER A 96 -8.98 -8.53 -27.08
N PRO A 97 -9.28 -7.99 -28.27
CA PRO A 97 -10.62 -7.61 -28.66
C PRO A 97 -11.45 -8.89 -28.94
N GLY A 98 -12.43 -9.18 -28.08
CA GLY A 98 -13.42 -10.20 -28.43
C GLY A 98 -14.09 -10.98 -27.30
N ILE A 99 -13.80 -10.78 -26.04
CA ILE A 99 -14.49 -11.49 -24.96
C ILE A 99 -15.25 -10.48 -24.09
N GLN A 100 -16.58 -10.41 -24.31
CA GLN A 100 -17.52 -9.77 -23.38
C GLN A 100 -17.66 -10.66 -22.15
N GLY A 101 -17.00 -10.30 -21.07
CA GLY A 101 -17.09 -10.89 -19.76
C GLY A 101 -16.07 -10.20 -18.87
N ASP A 102 -16.37 -9.99 -17.60
CA ASP A 102 -15.45 -9.44 -16.60
C ASP A 102 -14.25 -10.41 -16.40
N THR A 103 -13.36 -10.45 -17.39
CA THR A 103 -12.13 -11.23 -17.37
C THR A 103 -10.98 -10.37 -16.87
N ARG A 104 -11.04 -9.93 -15.62
CA ARG A 104 -9.83 -9.55 -14.90
C ARG A 104 -8.98 -10.82 -14.74
N SER A 105 -8.07 -11.03 -15.67
CA SER A 105 -7.10 -12.14 -15.55
C SER A 105 -6.02 -11.85 -14.50
N GLN A 106 -5.78 -10.58 -14.18
CA GLN A 106 -4.69 -10.14 -13.31
C GLN A 106 -5.20 -9.67 -11.95
N LYS A 107 -4.66 -10.24 -10.87
CA LYS A 107 -4.85 -9.78 -9.50
C LYS A 107 -3.97 -8.58 -9.22
N ILE A 108 -4.52 -7.53 -8.62
CA ILE A 108 -3.83 -6.28 -8.38
C ILE A 108 -3.78 -5.97 -6.90
N TYR A 109 -2.57 -5.89 -6.37
CA TYR A 109 -2.30 -5.48 -5.00
C TYR A 109 -1.61 -4.12 -4.98
N LEU A 110 -2.15 -3.19 -4.19
CA LEU A 110 -1.54 -1.88 -3.96
C LEU A 110 -0.89 -1.85 -2.58
N GLY A 111 0.33 -1.35 -2.51
CA GLY A 111 1.03 -1.30 -1.24
C GLY A 111 2.04 -0.18 -1.13
N GLY A 112 2.71 -0.15 0.01
CA GLY A 112 3.78 0.77 0.31
C GLY A 112 4.07 0.90 1.79
N TYR A 113 5.12 1.67 2.08
CA TYR A 113 5.60 1.95 3.42
C TYR A 113 5.18 3.35 3.89
N SER A 114 4.93 3.52 5.18
CA SER A 114 4.68 4.84 5.78
C SER A 114 3.51 5.60 5.13
N LEU A 115 3.75 6.75 4.53
CA LEU A 115 2.73 7.55 3.85
C LEU A 115 2.21 6.86 2.57
N ALA A 116 3.06 6.09 1.87
CA ALA A 116 2.62 5.25 0.76
C ALA A 116 1.70 4.10 1.24
N GLY A 117 1.93 3.56 2.44
CA GLY A 117 1.02 2.63 3.09
C GLY A 117 -0.33 3.25 3.47
N LEU A 118 -0.33 4.51 3.93
CA LEU A 118 -1.55 5.28 4.17
C LEU A 118 -2.32 5.50 2.86
N PHE A 119 -1.62 5.92 1.79
CA PHE A 119 -2.21 6.11 0.47
C PHE A 119 -2.86 4.82 -0.04
N ALA A 120 -2.15 3.69 0.06
CA ALA A 120 -2.68 2.39 -0.37
C ALA A 120 -3.95 2.03 0.42
N LEU A 121 -3.94 2.20 1.74
CA LEU A 121 -5.11 1.95 2.58
C LEU A 121 -6.28 2.87 2.21
N TRP A 122 -6.04 4.17 2.03
CA TRP A 122 -7.05 5.13 1.58
C TRP A 122 -7.61 4.77 0.20
N ALA A 123 -6.77 4.39 -0.75
CA ALA A 123 -7.20 3.97 -2.09
C ALA A 123 -8.13 2.75 -2.04
N GLY A 124 -7.93 1.83 -1.09
CA GLY A 124 -8.82 0.71 -0.84
C GLY A 124 -10.24 1.11 -0.42
N TYR A 125 -10.46 2.33 0.07
CA TYR A 125 -11.79 2.89 0.32
C TYR A 125 -12.41 3.52 -0.93
N GLN A 126 -11.60 3.94 -1.91
CA GLN A 126 -12.09 4.67 -3.09
C GLN A 126 -12.59 3.75 -4.20
N THR A 127 -12.00 2.56 -4.36
CA THR A 127 -12.26 1.69 -5.50
C THR A 127 -12.20 0.20 -5.13
N GLU A 128 -12.93 -0.63 -5.88
CA GLU A 128 -12.88 -2.09 -5.83
C GLU A 128 -11.81 -2.69 -6.77
N ARG A 129 -10.96 -1.83 -7.37
CA ARG A 129 -9.99 -2.26 -8.37
C ARG A 129 -8.86 -3.13 -7.79
N PHE A 130 -8.58 -2.97 -6.50
CA PHE A 130 -7.50 -3.68 -5.82
C PHE A 130 -8.03 -4.92 -5.10
N ASP A 131 -7.41 -6.07 -5.34
CA ASP A 131 -7.72 -7.35 -4.68
C ASP A 131 -7.12 -7.44 -3.28
N GLY A 132 -6.17 -6.58 -2.95
CA GLY A 132 -5.57 -6.47 -1.63
C GLY A 132 -4.74 -5.21 -1.42
N ILE A 133 -4.62 -4.81 -0.16
CA ILE A 133 -3.81 -3.67 0.28
C ILE A 133 -2.68 -4.14 1.19
N ALA A 134 -1.44 -3.81 0.80
CA ALA A 134 -0.21 -4.08 1.54
C ALA A 134 0.28 -2.81 2.25
N ALA A 135 -0.32 -2.46 3.40
CA ALA A 135 0.02 -1.26 4.16
C ALA A 135 1.07 -1.56 5.23
N ALA A 136 2.35 -1.43 4.90
CA ALA A 136 3.46 -1.65 5.82
C ALA A 136 3.78 -0.39 6.62
N SER A 137 3.72 -0.49 7.95
CA SER A 137 3.92 0.64 8.89
C SER A 137 3.24 1.94 8.43
N PRO A 138 1.94 1.88 8.04
CA PRO A 138 1.25 3.02 7.44
C PRO A 138 1.19 4.20 8.40
N SER A 139 1.25 5.42 7.88
CA SER A 139 1.07 6.66 8.63
C SER A 139 -0.38 6.84 9.10
N ILE A 140 -0.96 5.82 9.71
CA ILE A 140 -2.38 5.77 10.12
C ILE A 140 -2.73 6.78 11.23
N TRP A 141 -1.70 7.38 11.85
CA TRP A 141 -1.81 8.52 12.75
C TRP A 141 -2.19 9.82 12.04
N PHE A 142 -2.27 9.82 10.71
CA PHE A 142 -2.60 10.99 9.89
C PHE A 142 -3.89 11.64 10.37
N PRO A 143 -3.93 12.99 10.54
CA PRO A 143 -5.06 13.68 11.14
C PRO A 143 -6.42 13.34 10.49
N GLY A 144 -7.37 12.85 11.29
CA GLY A 144 -8.72 12.49 10.84
C GLY A 144 -8.84 11.13 10.14
N PHE A 145 -7.74 10.38 9.93
CA PHE A 145 -7.81 9.16 9.13
C PHE A 145 -8.58 8.03 9.83
N THR A 146 -8.42 7.83 11.13
CA THR A 146 -9.20 6.82 11.88
C THR A 146 -10.68 7.17 11.92
N ASP A 147 -11.04 8.45 11.99
CA ASP A 147 -12.43 8.89 11.92
C ASP A 147 -13.02 8.65 10.53
N TYR A 148 -12.24 8.95 9.47
CA TYR A 148 -12.60 8.58 8.11
C TYR A 148 -12.86 7.08 7.95
N MET A 149 -12.03 6.21 8.53
CA MET A 149 -12.21 4.76 8.50
C MET A 149 -13.52 4.32 9.20
N LYS A 150 -13.96 5.00 10.27
CA LYS A 150 -15.22 4.71 10.97
C LYS A 150 -16.46 5.08 10.14
N GLU A 151 -16.35 6.14 9.35
CA GLU A 151 -17.46 6.69 8.57
C GLU A 151 -17.63 6.01 7.21
N HIS A 152 -16.64 5.25 6.75
CA HIS A 152 -16.60 4.64 5.44
C HIS A 152 -16.24 3.15 5.53
N SER A 153 -16.79 2.33 4.64
CA SER A 153 -16.41 0.92 4.52
C SER A 153 -15.35 0.74 3.44
N VAL A 154 -14.28 0.01 3.77
CA VAL A 154 -13.25 -0.32 2.80
C VAL A 154 -13.80 -1.25 1.71
N ARG A 155 -13.46 -0.98 0.45
CA ARG A 155 -13.97 -1.74 -0.71
C ARG A 155 -13.11 -2.97 -1.02
N THR A 156 -11.83 -2.88 -0.73
CA THR A 156 -10.87 -3.97 -0.93
C THR A 156 -11.15 -5.14 0.01
N PRO A 157 -11.12 -6.39 -0.46
CA PRO A 157 -11.46 -7.57 0.34
C PRO A 157 -10.39 -7.98 1.35
N ALA A 158 -9.11 -7.65 1.12
CA ALA A 158 -7.99 -8.06 1.95
C ALA A 158 -7.07 -6.89 2.30
N VAL A 159 -6.67 -6.79 3.56
CA VAL A 159 -5.79 -5.72 4.05
C VAL A 159 -4.73 -6.27 5.00
N TYR A 160 -3.47 -6.09 4.63
CA TYR A 160 -2.36 -6.31 5.55
C TYR A 160 -1.95 -5.00 6.20
N LEU A 161 -1.84 -5.01 7.51
CA LEU A 161 -1.27 -3.93 8.31
C LEU A 161 -0.05 -4.44 9.06
N SER A 162 0.96 -3.60 9.22
CA SER A 162 2.05 -3.87 10.14
C SER A 162 2.52 -2.64 10.89
N LEU A 163 3.24 -2.84 11.99
CA LEU A 163 3.89 -1.78 12.74
C LEU A 163 5.13 -2.31 13.45
N GLY A 164 6.13 -1.47 13.64
CA GLY A 164 7.26 -1.79 14.51
C GLY A 164 6.90 -1.62 15.99
N ASP A 165 7.37 -2.54 16.84
CA ASP A 165 7.08 -2.59 18.30
C ASP A 165 7.65 -1.40 19.09
N ARG A 166 8.41 -0.52 18.42
CA ARG A 166 9.00 0.70 18.98
C ARG A 166 8.56 1.98 18.27
N GLU A 167 7.69 1.91 17.28
CA GLU A 167 7.26 3.12 16.54
C GLU A 167 6.45 4.08 17.40
N GLU A 168 5.61 3.57 18.29
CA GLU A 168 4.87 4.39 19.26
C GLU A 168 5.77 5.01 20.36
N LYS A 169 7.03 4.55 20.50
CA LYS A 169 8.01 5.05 21.47
C LYS A 169 8.76 6.27 20.95
N THR A 170 8.05 7.27 20.49
CA THR A 170 8.59 8.54 20.01
C THR A 170 8.19 9.71 20.94
N ARG A 171 8.97 10.81 20.88
CA ARG A 171 8.66 12.04 21.62
C ARG A 171 7.63 12.92 20.88
N ASN A 172 7.37 12.67 19.61
CA ASN A 172 6.34 13.40 18.86
C ASN A 172 4.96 12.94 19.33
N PRO A 173 4.11 13.85 19.86
CA PRO A 173 2.82 13.48 20.46
C PRO A 173 1.86 12.83 19.47
N LEU A 174 1.86 13.26 18.20
CA LEU A 174 0.98 12.71 17.17
C LEU A 174 1.47 11.33 16.73
N MET A 175 2.74 11.19 16.40
CA MET A 175 3.32 9.92 15.99
C MET A 175 3.29 8.86 17.11
N SER A 176 3.32 9.27 18.38
CA SER A 176 3.19 8.33 19.51
C SER A 176 1.84 7.63 19.56
N GLN A 177 0.82 8.18 18.87
CA GLN A 177 -0.50 7.56 18.78
C GLN A 177 -0.59 6.47 17.70
N VAL A 178 0.47 6.25 16.91
CA VAL A 178 0.44 5.29 15.78
C VAL A 178 0.04 3.89 16.24
N GLY A 179 0.50 3.45 17.43
CA GLY A 179 0.14 2.15 17.98
C GLY A 179 -1.36 2.03 18.31
N ASN A 180 -1.97 3.09 18.84
CA ASN A 180 -3.40 3.14 19.11
C ASN A 180 -4.19 3.20 17.80
N ALA A 181 -3.78 4.09 16.89
CA ALA A 181 -4.44 4.28 15.62
C ALA A 181 -4.45 3.01 14.76
N ILE A 182 -3.35 2.25 14.72
CA ILE A 182 -3.30 1.01 13.92
C ILE A 182 -4.15 -0.12 14.55
N ARG A 183 -4.19 -0.23 15.88
CA ARG A 183 -5.08 -1.18 16.55
C ARG A 183 -6.56 -0.85 16.31
N GLU A 184 -6.90 0.43 16.35
CA GLU A 184 -8.25 0.91 16.04
C GLU A 184 -8.61 0.65 14.59
N GLY A 185 -7.73 1.00 13.63
CA GLY A 185 -7.92 0.72 12.21
C GLY A 185 -8.09 -0.77 11.92
N TYR A 186 -7.30 -1.62 12.57
CA TYR A 186 -7.44 -3.07 12.45
C TYR A 186 -8.80 -3.57 12.97
N ALA A 187 -9.25 -3.06 14.12
CA ALA A 187 -10.56 -3.41 14.66
C ALA A 187 -11.73 -2.97 13.76
N ILE A 188 -11.61 -1.81 13.10
CA ILE A 188 -12.59 -1.33 12.11
C ILE A 188 -12.64 -2.29 10.92
N LEU A 189 -11.51 -2.67 10.35
CA LEU A 189 -11.44 -3.60 9.21
C LEU A 189 -12.03 -4.98 9.56
N GLN A 190 -11.78 -5.47 10.77
CA GLN A 190 -12.39 -6.71 11.26
C GLN A 190 -13.91 -6.59 11.40
N ALA A 191 -14.41 -5.47 11.92
CA ALA A 191 -15.84 -5.20 12.04
C ALA A 191 -16.54 -5.11 10.67
N ASP A 192 -15.83 -4.61 9.63
CA ASP A 192 -16.27 -4.60 8.23
C ASP A 192 -16.22 -5.99 7.57
N GLY A 193 -15.81 -7.03 8.30
CA GLY A 193 -15.73 -8.41 7.79
C GLY A 193 -14.62 -8.63 6.77
N LYS A 194 -13.57 -7.81 6.78
CA LYS A 194 -12.45 -7.93 5.85
C LYS A 194 -11.46 -8.99 6.30
N ASP A 195 -10.86 -9.66 5.31
CA ASP A 195 -9.71 -10.53 5.57
C ASP A 195 -8.51 -9.65 5.87
N CYS A 196 -8.14 -9.54 7.14
CA CYS A 196 -7.09 -8.61 7.55
C CYS A 196 -6.18 -9.19 8.62
N VAL A 197 -4.94 -8.73 8.61
CA VAL A 197 -3.92 -9.07 9.60
C VAL A 197 -3.22 -7.81 10.11
N LEU A 198 -2.79 -7.82 11.36
CA LEU A 198 -1.89 -6.83 11.95
C LEU A 198 -0.64 -7.53 12.45
N GLU A 199 0.47 -7.37 11.72
CA GLU A 199 1.77 -7.93 12.09
C GLU A 199 2.62 -6.92 12.87
N TRP A 200 3.19 -7.36 14.00
CA TRP A 200 4.16 -6.58 14.76
C TRP A 200 5.59 -6.97 14.41
N ASN A 201 6.37 -6.02 13.92
CA ASN A 201 7.77 -6.19 13.58
C ASN A 201 8.68 -5.65 14.69
N LYS A 202 9.91 -6.18 14.80
CA LYS A 202 10.90 -5.63 15.74
C LYS A 202 11.47 -4.32 15.26
N GLY A 203 11.49 -3.29 16.12
CA GLY A 203 12.23 -2.04 15.88
C GLY A 203 11.33 -0.83 15.69
N ASN A 204 11.98 0.28 15.33
CA ASN A 204 11.32 1.55 15.05
C ASN A 204 10.90 1.65 13.58
N HIS A 205 10.39 2.81 13.19
CA HIS A 205 9.91 3.10 11.83
C HIS A 205 10.97 2.93 10.73
N PHE A 206 12.24 3.09 11.04
CA PHE A 206 13.33 3.06 10.04
C PHE A 206 14.01 1.70 9.92
N LYS A 207 13.52 0.69 10.65
CA LYS A 207 14.12 -0.64 10.62
C LYS A 207 13.49 -1.54 9.57
N GLU A 208 14.28 -1.92 8.56
CA GLU A 208 13.93 -2.93 7.55
C GLU A 208 12.60 -2.62 6.80
N PRO A 209 12.42 -1.37 6.26
CA PRO A 209 11.19 -1.02 5.55
C PRO A 209 10.96 -1.92 4.33
N ASP A 210 12.01 -2.24 3.58
CA ASP A 210 12.04 -3.17 2.46
C ASP A 210 11.50 -4.57 2.82
N LEU A 211 11.98 -5.15 3.91
CA LEU A 211 11.49 -6.45 4.38
C LEU A 211 10.02 -6.40 4.84
N ARG A 212 9.61 -5.31 5.50
CA ARG A 212 8.23 -5.16 5.98
C ARG A 212 7.23 -5.00 4.83
N THR A 213 7.60 -4.23 3.79
CA THR A 213 6.80 -4.11 2.58
C THR A 213 6.74 -5.44 1.83
N ALA A 214 7.86 -6.14 1.72
CA ALA A 214 7.90 -7.46 1.11
C ALA A 214 7.00 -8.48 1.83
N LYS A 215 6.97 -8.48 3.17
CA LYS A 215 6.07 -9.35 3.95
C LYS A 215 4.60 -9.04 3.66
N ALA A 216 4.25 -7.75 3.51
CA ALA A 216 2.89 -7.33 3.23
C ALA A 216 2.42 -7.86 1.87
N PHE A 217 3.22 -7.71 0.83
CA PHE A 217 2.91 -8.26 -0.48
C PHE A 217 2.90 -9.80 -0.49
N ALA A 218 3.88 -10.43 0.14
CA ALA A 218 3.95 -11.88 0.21
C ALA A 218 2.73 -12.49 0.92
N TRP A 219 2.22 -11.85 1.98
CA TRP A 219 1.00 -12.29 2.65
C TRP A 219 -0.20 -12.29 1.70
N LEU A 220 -0.38 -11.24 0.88
CA LEU A 220 -1.45 -11.15 -0.11
C LEU A 220 -1.31 -12.23 -1.19
N ILE A 221 -0.09 -12.49 -1.67
CA ILE A 221 0.18 -13.54 -2.66
C ILE A 221 -0.16 -14.92 -2.09
N ASN A 222 0.36 -15.25 -0.91
CA ASN A 222 0.20 -16.58 -0.30
C ASN A 222 -1.24 -16.87 0.11
N ARG A 223 -1.97 -15.86 0.60
CA ARG A 223 -3.38 -15.95 0.96
C ARG A 223 -4.25 -16.53 -0.18
N ASP A 224 -3.91 -16.19 -1.39
CA ASP A 224 -4.68 -16.64 -2.55
C ASP A 224 -4.28 -18.03 -3.04
N THR A 225 -3.05 -18.45 -2.78
CA THR A 225 -2.59 -19.80 -3.09
C THR A 225 -3.12 -20.84 -2.12
N GLU A 226 -3.43 -20.47 -0.87
CA GLU A 226 -4.00 -21.40 0.14
C GLU A 226 -5.50 -21.67 -0.06
N LYS A 227 -6.18 -20.94 -0.95
CA LYS A 227 -7.63 -21.09 -1.24
C LYS A 227 -7.93 -22.02 -2.43
N ILE A 228 -6.88 -22.55 -3.07
CA ILE A 228 -6.98 -23.51 -4.19
C ILE A 228 -6.71 -24.91 -3.67
#